data_437cc1ec64e6bee13594357c29c4e385
#
_entry.id   437cc1ec64e6bee13594357c29c4e385
#
_cell.length_a   1.000
_cell.length_b   1.000
_cell.length_c   1.000
_cell.angle_alpha   90.00
_cell.angle_beta   90.00
_cell.angle_gamma   90.00
#
_symmetry.space_group_name_H-M   'P 1'
#
loop_
_entity.id
_entity.type
_entity.pdbx_description
1 polymer ?
#
loop_
_entity_poly.entity_id
_entity_poly.type
_entity_poly.pdbx_seq_one_letter_code
_entity_poly.pdbx_strand_id
1 'polypeptide(L)'
;MVVASAEDDAVVLAPPPPPDRPIADVGAAVRDALRFPLAGAPLESLVGRGARVTILVESPALPIPAPTRDPRQAAVVAAAEELERLGVPTERQTILVAAGLARRPSRRAVESLVTPGFALRFHGHVTVHDAEDPELVDLGAHHGTPLRVNPVLVNADAVVAVTAAETVLHGGPAAVLGASGAETIRAATAESLLETHLAPGWELALELERVLAARTPLIGASLVLDLPRLGGTLRGYPYEPEAVERVGRSRLARALRFVPGAVRGRVLAALPLDVTASAAFAGTPSVAHAEALVRSVETKSASLPEPLDVLCIGIPRTTPFLPRERPNALTATTLGLGHALRLWRNAFPVREGGTVVLVNPLRRRFQHPTQQPYRTFFQATRA
;
A
#
# COMPACT_ATOMS: atom_id res chain seq x y z
N MET A 1 18.09 11.22 10.42
CA MET A 1 18.10 10.30 11.54
C MET A 1 17.99 11.15 12.78
N VAL A 2 16.98 10.96 13.60
CA VAL A 2 16.89 11.56 14.95
C VAL A 2 17.35 10.46 15.89
N VAL A 3 18.27 10.78 16.75
CA VAL A 3 18.72 9.86 17.83
C VAL A 3 18.02 10.35 19.08
N ALA A 4 17.11 9.55 19.62
CA ALA A 4 16.56 9.76 20.95
C ALA A 4 17.39 8.92 21.92
N SER A 5 17.75 9.48 23.05
CA SER A 5 18.23 8.71 24.19
C SER A 5 17.01 8.19 24.91
N ALA A 6 16.95 6.90 25.14
CA ALA A 6 15.94 6.26 25.95
C ALA A 6 16.55 5.89 27.29
N GLU A 7 15.74 5.89 28.33
CA GLU A 7 16.12 5.36 29.65
C GLU A 7 16.28 3.84 29.57
N ASP A 8 16.93 3.23 30.56
CA ASP A 8 17.30 1.81 30.53
C ASP A 8 16.08 0.85 30.52
N ASP A 9 14.88 1.34 30.84
CA ASP A 9 13.61 0.61 30.82
C ASP A 9 12.82 0.77 29.50
N ALA A 10 13.36 1.49 28.53
CA ALA A 10 12.68 1.70 27.24
C ALA A 10 12.70 0.43 26.37
N VAL A 11 11.53 0.02 25.94
CA VAL A 11 11.33 -1.11 25.03
C VAL A 11 11.23 -0.61 23.58
N VAL A 12 12.06 -1.17 22.71
CA VAL A 12 11.93 -0.95 21.26
C VAL A 12 10.94 -1.96 20.69
N LEU A 13 9.78 -1.49 20.32
CA LEU A 13 8.80 -2.33 19.59
C LEU A 13 9.29 -2.47 18.15
N ALA A 14 9.97 -3.56 17.88
CA ALA A 14 10.36 -3.95 16.53
C ALA A 14 9.40 -5.03 16.03
N PRO A 15 9.01 -4.98 14.75
CA PRO A 15 8.29 -6.10 14.17
C PRO A 15 9.21 -7.33 14.15
N PRO A 16 8.63 -8.54 14.18
CA PRO A 16 9.42 -9.77 14.08
C PRO A 16 10.19 -9.80 12.76
N PRO A 17 11.34 -10.50 12.71
CA PRO A 17 12.07 -10.64 11.47
C PRO A 17 11.21 -11.36 10.41
N PRO A 18 11.39 -11.04 9.12
CA PRO A 18 10.68 -11.73 8.05
C PRO A 18 10.92 -13.24 8.11
N PRO A 19 9.94 -14.07 7.70
CA PRO A 19 10.04 -15.52 7.77
C PRO A 19 11.22 -16.03 6.95
N ASP A 20 11.90 -17.09 7.44
CA ASP A 20 13.06 -17.67 6.76
C ASP A 20 12.72 -18.37 5.45
N ARG A 21 11.46 -18.75 5.25
CA ARG A 21 10.97 -19.44 4.06
C ARG A 21 9.88 -18.63 3.36
N PRO A 22 10.26 -17.66 2.54
CA PRO A 22 9.31 -16.97 1.69
C PRO A 22 8.81 -17.91 0.56
N ILE A 23 7.76 -17.50 -0.14
CA ILE A 23 7.33 -18.15 -1.38
C ILE A 23 8.50 -18.13 -2.38
N ALA A 24 8.87 -19.30 -2.88
CA ALA A 24 9.97 -19.41 -3.85
C ALA A 24 9.57 -18.87 -5.24
N ASP A 25 8.34 -19.14 -5.67
CA ASP A 25 7.75 -18.68 -6.93
C ASP A 25 6.41 -17.98 -6.67
N VAL A 26 6.46 -16.66 -6.59
CA VAL A 26 5.27 -15.81 -6.39
C VAL A 26 4.30 -15.95 -7.57
N GLY A 27 4.84 -16.07 -8.78
CA GLY A 27 4.01 -16.23 -9.98
C GLY A 27 3.20 -17.52 -9.95
N ALA A 28 3.81 -18.64 -9.58
CA ALA A 28 3.10 -19.92 -9.42
C ALA A 28 2.03 -19.80 -8.32
N ALA A 29 2.36 -19.23 -7.17
CA ALA A 29 1.42 -19.09 -6.07
C ALA A 29 0.20 -18.22 -6.45
N VAL A 30 0.40 -17.14 -7.20
CA VAL A 30 -0.71 -16.29 -7.68
C VAL A 30 -1.56 -17.02 -8.72
N ARG A 31 -0.95 -17.74 -9.67
CA ARG A 31 -1.71 -18.56 -10.64
C ARG A 31 -2.55 -19.62 -9.95
N ASP A 32 -1.98 -20.31 -8.98
CA ASP A 32 -2.70 -21.35 -8.22
C ASP A 32 -3.84 -20.73 -7.40
N ALA A 33 -3.61 -19.57 -6.76
CA ALA A 33 -4.66 -18.86 -6.04
C ALA A 33 -5.82 -18.46 -6.97
N LEU A 34 -5.54 -17.94 -8.17
CA LEU A 34 -6.57 -17.58 -9.16
C LEU A 34 -7.35 -18.78 -9.71
N ARG A 35 -6.74 -19.96 -9.73
CA ARG A 35 -7.39 -21.22 -10.12
C ARG A 35 -8.23 -21.82 -8.99
N PHE A 36 -7.82 -21.61 -7.75
CA PHE A 36 -8.44 -22.14 -6.54
C PHE A 36 -8.74 -21.03 -5.53
N PRO A 37 -9.64 -20.10 -5.87
CA PRO A 37 -9.92 -18.95 -5.01
C PRO A 37 -10.62 -19.38 -3.70
N LEU A 38 -10.40 -18.63 -2.64
CA LEU A 38 -11.05 -18.82 -1.34
C LEU A 38 -12.56 -18.62 -1.40
N ALA A 39 -13.02 -17.74 -2.29
CA ALA A 39 -14.42 -17.45 -2.50
C ALA A 39 -14.67 -17.00 -3.94
N GLY A 40 -15.89 -17.24 -4.42
CA GLY A 40 -16.28 -16.92 -5.79
C GLY A 40 -15.85 -17.98 -6.81
N ALA A 41 -16.01 -17.67 -8.07
CA ALA A 41 -15.64 -18.56 -9.17
C ALA A 41 -14.17 -18.42 -9.53
N PRO A 42 -13.50 -19.51 -9.96
CA PRO A 42 -12.14 -19.45 -10.44
C PRO A 42 -12.03 -18.58 -11.71
N LEU A 43 -10.84 -18.01 -11.95
CA LEU A 43 -10.63 -17.09 -13.07
C LEU A 43 -11.04 -17.70 -14.42
N GLU A 44 -10.80 -18.98 -14.62
CA GLU A 44 -11.18 -19.70 -15.86
C GLU A 44 -12.70 -19.73 -16.13
N SER A 45 -13.51 -19.63 -15.07
CA SER A 45 -14.97 -19.57 -15.19
C SER A 45 -15.49 -18.15 -15.45
N LEU A 46 -14.68 -17.14 -15.17
CA LEU A 46 -15.05 -15.73 -15.32
C LEU A 46 -14.65 -15.16 -16.68
N VAL A 47 -13.71 -15.82 -17.38
CA VAL A 47 -13.07 -15.24 -18.56
C VAL A 47 -13.22 -16.17 -19.76
N GLY A 48 -13.84 -15.67 -20.83
CA GLY A 48 -13.91 -16.36 -22.11
C GLY A 48 -12.70 -16.05 -23.01
N ARG A 49 -12.48 -16.89 -24.02
CA ARG A 49 -11.46 -16.64 -25.04
C ARG A 49 -11.69 -15.32 -25.76
N GLY A 50 -10.61 -14.53 -25.90
CA GLY A 50 -10.68 -13.22 -26.55
C GLY A 50 -11.42 -12.13 -25.76
N ALA A 51 -11.78 -12.38 -24.51
CA ALA A 51 -12.38 -11.40 -23.63
C ALA A 51 -11.47 -10.16 -23.44
N ARG A 52 -12.06 -9.03 -23.14
CA ARG A 52 -11.35 -7.82 -22.72
C ARG A 52 -11.23 -7.85 -21.20
N VAL A 53 -10.03 -7.89 -20.68
CA VAL A 53 -9.82 -8.01 -19.24
C VAL A 53 -9.02 -6.82 -18.73
N THR A 54 -9.48 -6.26 -17.60
CA THR A 54 -8.76 -5.21 -16.89
C THR A 54 -8.04 -5.80 -15.68
N ILE A 55 -6.72 -5.62 -15.64
CA ILE A 55 -5.89 -5.91 -14.46
C ILE A 55 -5.80 -4.61 -13.66
N LEU A 56 -6.52 -4.55 -12.55
CA LEU A 56 -6.53 -3.42 -11.64
C LEU A 56 -5.37 -3.55 -10.66
N VAL A 57 -4.49 -2.55 -10.62
CA VAL A 57 -3.31 -2.54 -9.74
C VAL A 57 -3.25 -1.27 -8.92
N GLU A 58 -2.66 -1.36 -7.73
CA GLU A 58 -2.41 -0.19 -6.91
C GLU A 58 -1.31 0.68 -7.52
N SER A 59 -1.32 1.96 -7.17
CA SER A 59 -0.27 2.87 -7.59
C SER A 59 1.10 2.37 -7.09
N PRO A 60 2.15 2.38 -7.94
CA PRO A 60 3.49 1.92 -7.57
C PRO A 60 4.20 2.82 -6.55
N ALA A 61 3.47 3.66 -5.90
CA ALA A 61 3.95 4.75 -5.06
C ALA A 61 4.32 4.34 -3.63
N LEU A 62 4.43 3.05 -3.31
CA LEU A 62 4.88 2.61 -2.01
C LEU A 62 6.32 3.09 -1.71
N PRO A 63 6.61 3.53 -0.48
CA PRO A 63 7.87 4.16 -0.11
C PRO A 63 9.06 3.21 -0.05
N ILE A 64 8.84 1.95 -0.31
CA ILE A 64 9.90 0.96 -0.42
C ILE A 64 10.61 1.25 -1.75
N PRO A 65 11.92 1.53 -1.75
CA PRO A 65 12.69 1.58 -2.97
C PRO A 65 12.38 0.31 -3.75
N ALA A 66 11.93 0.41 -5.00
CA ALA A 66 11.57 -0.75 -5.79
C ALA A 66 12.77 -1.71 -5.78
N PRO A 67 12.66 -2.89 -5.16
CA PRO A 67 13.74 -3.86 -5.21
C PRO A 67 13.90 -4.32 -6.66
N THR A 68 15.05 -4.84 -6.99
CA THR A 68 15.32 -5.43 -8.31
C THR A 68 14.36 -6.57 -8.65
N ARG A 69 13.73 -7.16 -7.62
CA ARG A 69 12.67 -8.17 -7.72
C ARG A 69 11.58 -7.82 -6.74
N ASP A 70 10.52 -7.21 -7.24
CA ASP A 70 9.34 -6.90 -6.44
C ASP A 70 8.30 -8.02 -6.60
N PRO A 71 7.85 -8.70 -5.52
CA PRO A 71 6.81 -9.73 -5.61
C PRO A 71 5.54 -9.25 -6.29
N ARG A 72 5.21 -7.96 -6.18
CA ARG A 72 4.04 -7.37 -6.84
C ARG A 72 4.16 -7.38 -8.35
N GLN A 73 5.37 -7.14 -8.90
CA GLN A 73 5.61 -7.26 -10.34
C GLN A 73 5.36 -8.71 -10.82
N ALA A 74 5.86 -9.68 -10.05
CA ALA A 74 5.65 -11.09 -10.38
C ALA A 74 4.17 -11.47 -10.33
N ALA A 75 3.41 -10.90 -9.39
CA ALA A 75 1.97 -11.14 -9.28
C ALA A 75 1.18 -10.56 -10.47
N VAL A 76 1.48 -9.33 -10.88
CA VAL A 76 0.83 -8.70 -12.06
C VAL A 76 1.16 -9.49 -13.34
N VAL A 77 2.43 -9.88 -13.51
CA VAL A 77 2.85 -10.69 -14.65
C VAL A 77 2.16 -12.06 -14.64
N ALA A 78 2.07 -12.71 -13.48
CA ALA A 78 1.41 -14.01 -13.34
C ALA A 78 -0.09 -13.95 -13.68
N ALA A 79 -0.78 -12.88 -13.26
CA ALA A 79 -2.18 -12.67 -13.62
C ALA A 79 -2.35 -12.49 -15.16
N ALA A 80 -1.47 -11.69 -15.78
CA ALA A 80 -1.50 -11.48 -17.22
C ALA A 80 -1.19 -12.78 -18.00
N GLU A 81 -0.21 -13.55 -17.57
CA GLU A 81 0.15 -14.85 -18.18
C GLU A 81 -0.96 -15.88 -18.00
N GLU A 82 -1.65 -15.89 -16.88
CA GLU A 82 -2.78 -16.78 -16.66
C GLU A 82 -3.95 -16.41 -17.60
N LEU A 83 -4.19 -15.12 -17.84
CA LEU A 83 -5.16 -14.66 -18.83
C LEU A 83 -4.76 -15.09 -20.26
N GLU A 84 -3.47 -14.99 -20.63
CA GLU A 84 -2.96 -15.50 -21.92
C GLU A 84 -3.20 -17.02 -22.05
N ARG A 85 -2.95 -17.79 -21.00
CA ARG A 85 -3.23 -19.23 -20.96
C ARG A 85 -4.71 -19.55 -21.21
N LEU A 86 -5.61 -18.68 -20.71
CA LEU A 86 -7.07 -18.79 -20.90
C LEU A 86 -7.53 -18.30 -22.28
N GLY A 87 -6.60 -17.83 -23.12
CA GLY A 87 -6.91 -17.35 -24.48
C GLY A 87 -7.29 -15.88 -24.57
N VAL A 88 -6.87 -15.06 -23.58
CA VAL A 88 -6.95 -13.61 -23.61
C VAL A 88 -5.58 -13.04 -23.98
N PRO A 89 -5.32 -12.67 -25.24
CA PRO A 89 -4.05 -12.14 -25.66
C PRO A 89 -3.76 -10.78 -25.00
N THR A 90 -2.49 -10.40 -24.91
CA THR A 90 -2.09 -9.17 -24.22
C THR A 90 -2.75 -7.92 -24.79
N GLU A 91 -3.06 -7.87 -26.09
CA GLU A 91 -3.76 -6.77 -26.77
C GLU A 91 -5.19 -6.55 -26.25
N ARG A 92 -5.77 -7.57 -25.62
CA ARG A 92 -7.09 -7.54 -24.97
C ARG A 92 -7.01 -7.28 -23.47
N GLN A 93 -5.80 -7.10 -22.93
CA GLN A 93 -5.57 -6.82 -21.52
C GLN A 93 -5.28 -5.33 -21.32
N THR A 94 -5.87 -4.76 -20.29
CA THR A 94 -5.60 -3.39 -19.86
C THR A 94 -5.10 -3.40 -18.42
N ILE A 95 -3.94 -2.84 -18.15
CA ILE A 95 -3.48 -2.60 -16.78
C ILE A 95 -3.96 -1.21 -16.38
N LEU A 96 -4.89 -1.15 -15.42
CA LEU A 96 -5.41 0.09 -14.83
C LEU A 96 -4.73 0.35 -13.49
N VAL A 97 -4.03 1.48 -13.39
CA VAL A 97 -3.40 1.92 -12.14
C VAL A 97 -4.38 2.74 -11.31
N ALA A 98 -4.77 2.23 -10.17
CA ALA A 98 -5.63 2.91 -9.19
C ALA A 98 -4.82 4.01 -8.46
N ALA A 99 -4.78 5.21 -9.04
CA ALA A 99 -3.99 6.32 -8.52
C ALA A 99 -4.73 7.14 -7.44
N GLY A 100 -6.04 6.98 -7.30
CA GLY A 100 -6.87 7.76 -6.38
C GLY A 100 -6.70 9.27 -6.58
N LEU A 101 -6.62 10.01 -5.49
CA LEU A 101 -6.30 11.45 -5.50
C LEU A 101 -4.80 11.74 -5.47
N ALA A 102 -3.97 10.70 -5.54
CA ALA A 102 -2.53 10.88 -5.53
C ALA A 102 -2.05 11.50 -6.86
N ARG A 103 -0.90 12.17 -6.79
CA ARG A 103 -0.26 12.66 -8.00
C ARG A 103 -0.01 11.52 -8.99
N ARG A 104 -0.37 11.74 -10.25
CA ARG A 104 -0.13 10.78 -11.35
C ARG A 104 1.31 10.25 -11.29
N PRO A 105 1.50 8.93 -11.25
CA PRO A 105 2.83 8.32 -11.21
C PRO A 105 3.62 8.67 -12.47
N SER A 106 4.95 8.73 -12.35
CA SER A 106 5.81 8.97 -13.52
C SER A 106 5.79 7.74 -14.44
N ARG A 107 6.10 7.95 -15.71
CA ARG A 107 6.25 6.86 -16.69
C ARG A 107 7.15 5.73 -16.15
N ARG A 108 8.30 6.05 -15.57
CA ARG A 108 9.20 5.05 -14.96
C ARG A 108 8.55 4.28 -13.81
N ALA A 109 7.70 4.94 -13.01
CA ALA A 109 6.99 4.27 -11.95
C ALA A 109 5.92 3.31 -12.50
N VAL A 110 5.24 3.69 -13.59
CA VAL A 110 4.29 2.81 -14.29
C VAL A 110 5.02 1.63 -14.95
N GLU A 111 6.14 1.87 -15.59
CA GLU A 111 6.99 0.81 -16.19
C GLU A 111 7.48 -0.19 -15.13
N SER A 112 7.60 0.21 -13.87
CA SER A 112 7.99 -0.67 -12.77
C SER A 112 6.86 -1.55 -12.19
N LEU A 113 5.65 -1.51 -12.75
CA LEU A 113 4.55 -2.39 -12.34
C LEU A 113 4.73 -3.84 -12.80
N VAL A 114 5.48 -4.04 -13.85
CA VAL A 114 5.77 -5.34 -14.44
C VAL A 114 7.27 -5.56 -14.57
N THR A 115 7.68 -6.80 -14.79
CA THR A 115 9.09 -7.10 -15.03
C THR A 115 9.53 -6.54 -16.39
N PRO A 116 10.80 -6.13 -16.53
CA PRO A 116 11.31 -5.59 -17.81
C PRO A 116 11.12 -6.54 -18.99
N GLY A 117 11.30 -7.86 -18.78
CA GLY A 117 11.10 -8.86 -19.81
C GLY A 117 9.63 -8.97 -20.25
N PHE A 118 8.69 -8.84 -19.31
CA PHE A 118 7.27 -8.83 -19.65
C PHE A 118 6.87 -7.53 -20.36
N ALA A 119 7.39 -6.39 -19.93
CA ALA A 119 7.09 -5.09 -20.55
C ALA A 119 7.41 -5.06 -22.07
N LEU A 120 8.41 -5.82 -22.50
CA LEU A 120 8.78 -5.90 -23.93
C LEU A 120 7.78 -6.69 -24.79
N ARG A 121 7.03 -7.64 -24.20
CA ARG A 121 6.07 -8.50 -24.88
C ARG A 121 4.62 -8.15 -24.62
N PHE A 122 4.37 -7.22 -23.71
CA PHE A 122 3.02 -6.75 -23.40
C PHE A 122 2.57 -5.72 -24.43
N HIS A 123 1.61 -6.08 -25.26
CA HIS A 123 1.03 -5.22 -26.29
C HIS A 123 -0.32 -4.65 -25.91
N GLY A 124 -0.74 -4.84 -24.66
CA GLY A 124 -1.96 -4.28 -24.09
C GLY A 124 -1.83 -2.80 -23.70
N HIS A 125 -2.87 -2.29 -23.09
CA HIS A 125 -2.92 -0.91 -22.66
C HIS A 125 -2.49 -0.76 -21.21
N VAL A 126 -1.77 0.30 -20.89
CA VAL A 126 -1.49 0.70 -19.50
C VAL A 126 -2.05 2.10 -19.30
N THR A 127 -3.02 2.24 -18.45
CA THR A 127 -3.66 3.52 -18.15
C THR A 127 -3.59 3.84 -16.66
N VAL A 128 -3.51 5.13 -16.36
CA VAL A 128 -3.53 5.62 -14.97
C VAL A 128 -4.85 6.32 -14.75
N HIS A 129 -5.55 5.90 -13.72
CA HIS A 129 -6.82 6.48 -13.34
C HIS A 129 -6.68 8.00 -13.04
N ASP A 130 -7.67 8.75 -13.49
CA ASP A 130 -7.88 10.16 -13.14
C ASP A 130 -9.23 10.25 -12.41
N ALA A 131 -9.18 10.64 -11.15
CA ALA A 131 -10.38 10.74 -10.32
C ALA A 131 -11.31 11.92 -10.69
N GLU A 132 -10.83 12.85 -11.51
CA GLU A 132 -11.58 14.01 -11.99
C GLU A 132 -12.00 13.88 -13.48
N ASP A 133 -11.80 12.68 -14.07
CA ASP A 133 -12.20 12.40 -15.43
C ASP A 133 -13.73 12.57 -15.59
N PRO A 134 -14.21 13.38 -16.57
CA PRO A 134 -15.64 13.57 -16.82
C PRO A 134 -16.34 12.31 -17.33
N GLU A 135 -15.61 11.33 -17.87
CA GLU A 135 -16.16 10.10 -18.44
C GLU A 135 -16.36 8.97 -17.40
N LEU A 136 -16.18 9.25 -16.10
CA LEU A 136 -16.42 8.26 -15.06
C LEU A 136 -17.87 7.74 -15.11
N VAL A 137 -18.00 6.41 -15.05
CA VAL A 137 -19.30 5.74 -15.10
C VAL A 137 -19.98 5.77 -13.75
N ASP A 138 -21.21 6.22 -13.72
CA ASP A 138 -22.06 6.24 -12.53
C ASP A 138 -22.62 4.82 -12.25
N LEU A 139 -22.36 4.31 -11.04
CA LEU A 139 -22.87 3.04 -10.54
C LEU A 139 -24.05 3.22 -9.56
N GLY A 140 -24.46 4.44 -9.28
CA GLY A 140 -25.47 4.80 -8.28
C GLY A 140 -24.87 5.58 -7.12
N ALA A 141 -25.51 5.49 -5.96
CA ALA A 141 -25.07 6.20 -4.77
C ALA A 141 -25.20 5.33 -3.51
N HIS A 142 -24.31 5.56 -2.53
CA HIS A 142 -24.34 4.95 -1.22
C HIS A 142 -24.41 6.05 -0.16
N HIS A 143 -25.45 6.07 0.65
CA HIS A 143 -25.71 7.12 1.65
C HIS A 143 -25.52 8.55 1.12
N GLY A 144 -26.01 8.80 -0.12
CA GLY A 144 -25.88 10.11 -0.76
C GLY A 144 -24.53 10.38 -1.44
N THR A 145 -23.54 9.51 -1.26
CA THR A 145 -22.25 9.61 -1.95
C THR A 145 -22.34 8.97 -3.32
N PRO A 146 -22.05 9.67 -4.44
CA PRO A 146 -22.06 9.07 -5.76
C PRO A 146 -20.95 8.03 -5.91
N LEU A 147 -21.29 6.89 -6.51
CA LEU A 147 -20.36 5.81 -6.81
C LEU A 147 -19.98 5.88 -8.28
N ARG A 148 -18.90 6.59 -8.60
CA ARG A 148 -18.38 6.70 -9.96
C ARG A 148 -17.06 5.97 -10.09
N VAL A 149 -16.88 5.21 -11.17
CA VAL A 149 -15.66 4.43 -11.40
C VAL A 149 -15.10 4.65 -12.81
N ASN A 150 -13.84 4.30 -12.98
CA ASN A 150 -13.18 4.36 -14.28
C ASN A 150 -13.93 3.49 -15.31
N PRO A 151 -14.25 4.02 -16.52
CA PRO A 151 -14.98 3.28 -17.53
C PRO A 151 -14.32 1.97 -17.95
N VAL A 152 -13.01 1.85 -17.84
CA VAL A 152 -12.25 0.64 -18.18
C VAL A 152 -12.67 -0.56 -17.30
N LEU A 153 -13.14 -0.33 -16.07
CA LEU A 153 -13.63 -1.38 -15.18
C LEU A 153 -14.98 -1.93 -15.62
N VAL A 154 -15.85 -1.05 -16.09
CA VAL A 154 -17.23 -1.41 -16.49
C VAL A 154 -17.29 -1.96 -17.92
N ASN A 155 -16.41 -1.48 -18.78
CA ASN A 155 -16.32 -1.89 -20.17
C ASN A 155 -15.51 -3.18 -20.40
N ALA A 156 -14.93 -3.73 -19.36
CA ALA A 156 -14.24 -5.03 -19.39
C ALA A 156 -15.25 -6.17 -19.29
N ASP A 157 -14.90 -7.32 -19.85
CA ASP A 157 -15.65 -8.56 -19.70
C ASP A 157 -15.35 -9.25 -18.34
N ALA A 158 -14.18 -8.93 -17.75
CA ALA A 158 -13.79 -9.28 -16.38
C ALA A 158 -12.72 -8.32 -15.83
N VAL A 159 -12.63 -8.24 -14.50
CA VAL A 159 -11.61 -7.47 -13.79
C VAL A 159 -10.83 -8.40 -12.86
N VAL A 160 -9.50 -8.31 -12.91
CA VAL A 160 -8.58 -8.99 -11.99
C VAL A 160 -7.85 -7.95 -11.15
N ALA A 161 -8.20 -7.80 -9.88
CA ALA A 161 -7.51 -6.90 -8.97
C ALA A 161 -6.27 -7.57 -8.38
N VAL A 162 -5.08 -7.03 -8.64
CA VAL A 162 -3.80 -7.55 -8.09
C VAL A 162 -3.25 -6.55 -7.09
N THR A 163 -3.25 -6.94 -5.83
CA THR A 163 -2.95 -6.05 -4.70
C THR A 163 -2.02 -6.72 -3.67
N ALA A 164 -1.64 -5.99 -2.66
CA ALA A 164 -0.91 -6.51 -1.52
C ALA A 164 -1.54 -6.03 -0.20
N ALA A 165 -1.55 -6.91 0.80
CA ALA A 165 -2.10 -6.61 2.11
C ALA A 165 -1.04 -5.92 2.98
N GLU A 166 -1.05 -4.60 2.98
CA GLU A 166 -0.19 -3.78 3.84
C GLU A 166 -1.00 -3.13 4.96
N THR A 167 -2.19 -2.65 4.67
CA THR A 167 -3.14 -2.08 5.64
C THR A 167 -4.56 -2.28 5.13
N VAL A 168 -5.56 -2.07 5.99
CA VAL A 168 -6.99 -2.05 5.58
C VAL A 168 -7.33 -0.93 4.59
N LEU A 169 -6.48 0.09 4.47
CA LEU A 169 -6.67 1.24 3.59
C LEU A 169 -6.03 1.05 2.21
N HIS A 170 -5.27 -0.03 2.01
CA HIS A 170 -4.58 -0.35 0.77
C HIS A 170 -4.79 -1.82 0.44
N GLY A 171 -5.03 -2.10 -0.82
CA GLY A 171 -5.27 -3.45 -1.30
C GLY A 171 -6.72 -3.87 -1.33
N GLY A 172 -6.98 -4.98 -1.96
CA GLY A 172 -8.32 -5.54 -2.11
C GLY A 172 -9.32 -4.54 -2.68
N PRO A 173 -10.46 -4.32 -2.00
CA PRO A 173 -11.51 -3.42 -2.48
C PRO A 173 -11.07 -1.94 -2.50
N ALA A 174 -10.05 -1.56 -1.72
CA ALA A 174 -9.50 -0.21 -1.77
C ALA A 174 -8.85 0.13 -3.12
N ALA A 175 -8.43 -0.87 -3.92
CA ALA A 175 -7.99 -0.65 -5.28
C ALA A 175 -9.14 -0.19 -6.19
N VAL A 176 -10.35 -0.72 -6.00
CA VAL A 176 -11.56 -0.27 -6.71
C VAL A 176 -11.89 1.17 -6.31
N LEU A 177 -11.83 1.48 -5.03
CA LEU A 177 -12.00 2.85 -4.53
C LEU A 177 -10.93 3.78 -5.12
N GLY A 178 -9.69 3.34 -5.24
CA GLY A 178 -8.59 4.08 -5.87
C GLY A 178 -8.76 4.31 -7.38
N ALA A 179 -9.71 3.62 -8.01
CA ALA A 179 -10.12 3.80 -9.41
C ALA A 179 -11.52 4.47 -9.52
N SER A 180 -11.96 5.17 -8.48
CA SER A 180 -13.25 5.86 -8.40
C SER A 180 -13.11 7.39 -8.47
N GLY A 181 -14.26 8.07 -8.57
CA GLY A 181 -14.32 9.53 -8.66
C GLY A 181 -13.83 10.25 -7.42
N ALA A 182 -13.33 11.47 -7.61
CA ALA A 182 -12.77 12.29 -6.54
C ALA A 182 -13.74 12.51 -5.38
N GLU A 183 -15.02 12.67 -5.65
CA GLU A 183 -16.06 12.84 -4.64
C GLU A 183 -16.22 11.56 -3.80
N THR A 184 -16.29 10.41 -4.46
CA THR A 184 -16.34 9.09 -3.81
C THR A 184 -15.14 8.88 -2.89
N ILE A 185 -13.92 9.19 -3.37
CA ILE A 185 -12.69 9.01 -2.58
C ILE A 185 -12.65 9.98 -1.39
N ARG A 186 -13.10 11.22 -1.56
CA ARG A 186 -13.14 12.20 -0.46
C ARG A 186 -14.13 11.78 0.64
N ALA A 187 -15.27 11.19 0.26
CA ALA A 187 -16.24 10.67 1.22
C ALA A 187 -15.71 9.47 2.04
N ALA A 188 -14.70 8.77 1.51
CA ALA A 188 -14.01 7.69 2.21
C ALA A 188 -13.06 8.16 3.32
N THR A 189 -12.91 9.47 3.50
CA THR A 189 -12.00 10.03 4.51
C THR A 189 -12.67 10.03 5.88
N ALA A 190 -11.98 9.52 6.91
CA ALA A 190 -12.48 9.55 8.28
C ALA A 190 -12.66 10.99 8.78
N GLU A 191 -13.78 11.27 9.43
CA GLU A 191 -14.07 12.58 9.99
C GLU A 191 -13.21 12.90 11.22
N SER A 192 -12.78 11.88 11.95
CA SER A 192 -11.94 12.01 13.15
C SER A 192 -10.68 11.16 13.06
N LEU A 193 -9.55 11.71 13.50
CA LEU A 193 -8.29 10.98 13.64
C LEU A 193 -8.34 9.89 14.72
N LEU A 194 -9.23 10.03 15.68
CA LEU A 194 -9.38 9.13 16.83
C LEU A 194 -10.52 8.12 16.64
N GLU A 195 -11.17 8.12 15.49
CA GLU A 195 -12.23 7.17 15.20
C GLU A 195 -11.67 5.75 15.13
N THR A 196 -12.20 4.88 15.99
CA THR A 196 -11.74 3.48 16.13
C THR A 196 -12.65 2.47 15.42
N HIS A 197 -13.81 2.91 14.92
CA HIS A 197 -14.74 2.08 14.16
C HIS A 197 -14.25 1.83 12.74
N LEU A 198 -14.91 0.94 12.02
CA LEU A 198 -14.67 0.69 10.60
C LEU A 198 -14.58 2.02 9.85
N ALA A 199 -13.42 2.26 9.24
CA ALA A 199 -13.22 3.50 8.50
C ALA A 199 -14.27 3.59 7.39
N PRO A 200 -14.97 4.74 7.22
CA PRO A 200 -15.96 4.92 6.14
C PRO A 200 -15.44 4.50 4.77
N GLY A 201 -14.12 4.62 4.57
CA GLY A 201 -13.46 4.18 3.37
C GLY A 201 -13.52 2.68 3.11
N TRP A 202 -13.55 1.85 4.14
CA TRP A 202 -13.70 0.41 3.97
C TRP A 202 -15.13 0.03 3.57
N GLU A 203 -16.12 0.59 4.23
CA GLU A 203 -17.53 0.38 3.86
C GLU A 203 -17.80 0.78 2.42
N LEU A 204 -17.31 1.97 2.05
CA LEU A 204 -17.48 2.50 0.69
C LEU A 204 -16.73 1.65 -0.35
N ALA A 205 -15.55 1.14 -0.02
CA ALA A 205 -14.80 0.23 -0.89
C ALA A 205 -15.52 -1.11 -1.07
N LEU A 206 -16.12 -1.67 -0.02
CA LEU A 206 -16.92 -2.89 -0.10
C LEU A 206 -18.17 -2.68 -0.94
N GLU A 207 -18.85 -1.55 -0.79
CA GLU A 207 -20.03 -1.23 -1.58
C GLU A 207 -19.69 -1.04 -3.06
N LEU A 208 -18.58 -0.35 -3.37
CA LEU A 208 -18.07 -0.23 -4.74
C LEU A 208 -17.75 -1.61 -5.34
N GLU A 209 -17.08 -2.48 -4.60
CA GLU A 209 -16.80 -3.85 -5.02
C GLU A 209 -18.11 -4.58 -5.35
N ARG A 210 -19.09 -4.52 -4.44
CA ARG A 210 -20.39 -5.19 -4.61
C ARG A 210 -21.13 -4.71 -5.85
N VAL A 211 -21.21 -3.38 -6.05
CA VAL A 211 -21.94 -2.79 -7.18
C VAL A 211 -21.20 -3.03 -8.50
N LEU A 212 -19.87 -2.98 -8.50
CA LEU A 212 -19.06 -3.30 -9.67
C LEU A 212 -19.20 -4.78 -10.03
N ALA A 213 -19.09 -5.69 -9.05
CA ALA A 213 -19.20 -7.14 -9.26
C ALA A 213 -20.59 -7.57 -9.80
N ALA A 214 -21.65 -6.79 -9.52
CA ALA A 214 -22.97 -7.00 -10.11
C ALA A 214 -23.03 -6.68 -11.62
N ARG A 215 -22.06 -5.93 -12.15
CA ARG A 215 -22.02 -5.52 -13.57
C ARG A 215 -20.91 -6.23 -14.34
N THR A 216 -19.76 -6.43 -13.71
CA THR A 216 -18.54 -6.97 -14.33
C THR A 216 -17.96 -8.04 -13.42
N PRO A 217 -17.75 -9.26 -13.89
CA PRO A 217 -17.08 -10.31 -13.13
C PRO A 217 -15.77 -9.80 -12.53
N LEU A 218 -15.58 -10.01 -11.23
CA LEU A 218 -14.49 -9.43 -10.48
C LEU A 218 -13.83 -10.50 -9.58
N ILE A 219 -12.53 -10.68 -9.75
CA ILE A 219 -11.69 -11.50 -8.88
C ILE A 219 -10.49 -10.70 -8.39
N GLY A 220 -10.04 -10.92 -7.17
CA GLY A 220 -8.86 -10.31 -6.60
C GLY A 220 -7.79 -11.34 -6.27
N ALA A 221 -6.53 -10.93 -6.40
CA ALA A 221 -5.37 -11.60 -5.84
C ALA A 221 -4.67 -10.65 -4.88
N SER A 222 -4.41 -11.09 -3.66
CA SER A 222 -3.74 -10.29 -2.63
C SER A 222 -2.51 -11.01 -2.09
N LEU A 223 -1.36 -10.33 -2.13
CA LEU A 223 -0.09 -10.84 -1.60
C LEU A 223 0.08 -10.45 -0.14
N VAL A 224 0.71 -11.30 0.63
CA VAL A 224 1.30 -10.95 1.93
C VAL A 224 2.78 -10.67 1.71
N LEU A 225 3.14 -9.39 1.66
CA LEU A 225 4.54 -8.99 1.54
C LEU A 225 5.24 -9.13 2.87
N ASP A 226 6.45 -9.64 2.86
CA ASP A 226 7.31 -9.66 4.04
C ASP A 226 7.94 -8.30 4.26
N LEU A 227 8.40 -8.07 5.49
CA LEU A 227 9.16 -6.88 5.83
C LEU A 227 10.50 -6.89 5.08
N PRO A 228 10.97 -5.73 4.58
CA PRO A 228 12.15 -5.68 3.73
C PRO A 228 13.42 -6.07 4.50
N ARG A 229 14.22 -6.94 3.91
CA ARG A 229 15.55 -7.31 4.42
C ARG A 229 16.60 -6.42 3.79
N LEU A 230 17.43 -5.84 4.63
CA LEU A 230 18.58 -5.07 4.17
C LEU A 230 19.82 -5.99 4.10
N GLY A 231 20.57 -5.86 3.02
CA GLY A 231 21.80 -6.60 2.80
C GLY A 231 23.06 -5.85 3.26
N GLY A 232 24.21 -6.51 3.09
CA GLY A 232 25.52 -5.91 3.38
C GLY A 232 25.70 -5.55 4.85
N THR A 233 26.23 -4.35 5.11
CA THR A 233 26.50 -3.85 6.46
C THR A 233 25.26 -3.57 7.31
N LEU A 234 24.08 -3.54 6.69
CA LEU A 234 22.80 -3.33 7.36
C LEU A 234 22.00 -4.62 7.58
N ARG A 235 22.60 -5.77 7.31
CA ARG A 235 21.94 -7.06 7.51
C ARG A 235 21.46 -7.20 8.96
N GLY A 236 20.21 -7.64 9.13
CA GLY A 236 19.54 -7.78 10.41
C GLY A 236 18.87 -6.49 10.93
N TYR A 237 19.25 -5.32 10.41
CA TYR A 237 18.62 -4.06 10.79
C TYR A 237 17.26 -3.90 10.07
N PRO A 238 16.18 -3.43 10.71
CA PRO A 238 16.08 -2.97 12.12
C PRO A 238 15.62 -4.04 13.13
N TYR A 239 15.59 -5.32 12.76
CA TYR A 239 14.90 -6.39 13.49
C TYR A 239 15.72 -7.01 14.62
N GLU A 240 17.03 -7.08 14.44
CA GLU A 240 17.95 -7.70 15.38
C GLU A 240 18.58 -6.64 16.30
N PRO A 241 18.48 -6.76 17.63
CA PRO A 241 19.06 -5.79 18.57
C PRO A 241 20.56 -5.52 18.33
N GLU A 242 21.35 -6.58 18.06
CA GLU A 242 22.76 -6.47 17.78
C GLU A 242 23.04 -5.69 16.48
N ALA A 243 22.19 -5.86 15.47
CA ALA A 243 22.27 -5.12 14.21
C ALA A 243 21.93 -3.64 14.43
N VAL A 244 20.93 -3.35 15.24
CA VAL A 244 20.54 -1.97 15.60
C VAL A 244 21.70 -1.28 16.33
N GLU A 245 22.31 -1.95 17.31
CA GLU A 245 23.44 -1.43 18.05
C GLU A 245 24.67 -1.23 17.15
N ARG A 246 25.02 -2.22 16.33
CA ARG A 246 26.11 -2.15 15.33
C ARG A 246 25.93 -0.96 14.39
N VAL A 247 24.73 -0.75 13.85
CA VAL A 247 24.42 0.39 12.96
C VAL A 247 24.50 1.70 13.73
N GLY A 248 24.00 1.76 14.96
CA GLY A 248 24.05 2.94 15.83
C GLY A 248 25.50 3.37 16.14
N ARG A 249 26.39 2.41 16.39
CA ARG A 249 27.83 2.66 16.64
C ARG A 249 28.63 2.94 15.37
N SER A 250 28.11 2.64 14.19
CA SER A 250 28.81 2.78 12.91
C SER A 250 29.21 4.24 12.63
N ARG A 251 30.49 4.44 12.34
CA ARG A 251 31.02 5.75 11.91
C ARG A 251 30.37 6.19 10.59
N LEU A 252 30.09 5.25 9.69
CA LEU A 252 29.41 5.51 8.41
C LEU A 252 27.98 6.02 8.63
N ALA A 253 27.20 5.37 9.50
CA ALA A 253 25.83 5.79 9.82
C ALA A 253 25.83 7.19 10.47
N ARG A 254 26.82 7.49 11.30
CA ARG A 254 27.01 8.83 11.86
C ARG A 254 27.39 9.87 10.81
N ALA A 255 28.28 9.54 9.88
CA ALA A 255 28.67 10.42 8.78
C ALA A 255 27.50 10.71 7.82
N LEU A 256 26.62 9.74 7.58
CA LEU A 256 25.43 9.93 6.72
C LEU A 256 24.48 11.05 7.19
N ARG A 257 24.53 11.44 8.48
CA ARG A 257 23.72 12.57 8.98
C ARG A 257 24.18 13.92 8.42
N PHE A 258 25.48 14.05 8.08
CA PHE A 258 26.06 15.26 7.51
C PHE A 258 25.94 15.32 5.98
N VAL A 259 25.63 14.20 5.33
CA VAL A 259 25.47 14.13 3.88
C VAL A 259 24.18 14.88 3.46
N PRO A 260 24.24 15.74 2.42
CA PRO A 260 23.07 16.41 1.87
C PRO A 260 21.93 15.44 1.55
N GLY A 261 20.69 15.86 1.83
CA GLY A 261 19.53 14.96 1.73
C GLY A 261 19.35 14.28 0.39
N ALA A 262 19.70 14.94 -0.72
CA ALA A 262 19.59 14.37 -2.06
C ALA A 262 20.62 13.23 -2.27
N VAL A 263 21.86 13.41 -1.82
CA VAL A 263 22.91 12.39 -1.91
C VAL A 263 22.60 11.22 -0.98
N ARG A 264 22.19 11.52 0.25
CA ARG A 264 21.77 10.49 1.22
C ARG A 264 20.60 9.65 0.69
N GLY A 265 19.64 10.28 0.01
CA GLY A 265 18.53 9.57 -0.64
C GLY A 265 19.01 8.58 -1.71
N ARG A 266 19.99 8.97 -2.52
CA ARG A 266 20.60 8.08 -3.53
C ARG A 266 21.37 6.92 -2.89
N VAL A 267 22.15 7.20 -1.83
CA VAL A 267 22.88 6.15 -1.10
C VAL A 267 21.93 5.14 -0.48
N LEU A 268 20.85 5.61 0.15
CA LEU A 268 19.84 4.73 0.73
C LEU A 268 19.07 3.93 -0.34
N ALA A 269 18.83 4.52 -1.51
CA ALA A 269 18.18 3.83 -2.63
C ALA A 269 19.09 2.79 -3.32
N ALA A 270 20.41 2.91 -3.14
CA ALA A 270 21.38 1.94 -3.67
C ALA A 270 21.68 0.79 -2.69
N LEU A 271 21.09 0.81 -1.50
CA LEU A 271 21.24 -0.31 -0.57
C LEU A 271 20.55 -1.54 -1.12
N PRO A 272 21.17 -2.71 -1.03
CA PRO A 272 20.51 -3.96 -1.39
C PRO A 272 19.33 -4.19 -0.45
N LEU A 273 18.14 -4.14 -1.04
CA LEU A 273 16.87 -4.34 -0.37
C LEU A 273 16.20 -5.55 -1.02
N ASP A 274 15.84 -6.53 -0.20
CA ASP A 274 15.08 -7.68 -0.63
C ASP A 274 13.68 -7.64 0.01
N VAL A 275 12.66 -7.74 -0.83
CA VAL A 275 11.25 -7.86 -0.41
C VAL A 275 10.74 -9.18 -0.94
N THR A 276 10.26 -10.02 -0.06
CA THR A 276 9.68 -11.32 -0.38
C THR A 276 8.18 -11.32 -0.08
N ALA A 277 7.51 -12.41 -0.42
CA ALA A 277 6.13 -12.64 -0.05
C ALA A 277 6.00 -13.98 0.67
N SER A 278 5.15 -14.05 1.67
CA SER A 278 4.91 -15.26 2.46
C SER A 278 3.60 -15.97 2.11
N ALA A 279 2.66 -15.28 1.47
CA ALA A 279 1.40 -15.88 1.00
C ALA A 279 0.82 -15.12 -0.20
N ALA A 280 -0.05 -15.81 -0.95
CA ALA A 280 -0.90 -15.25 -1.99
C ALA A 280 -2.29 -15.88 -1.86
N PHE A 281 -3.31 -15.04 -1.86
CA PHE A 281 -4.71 -15.46 -1.76
C PHE A 281 -5.51 -14.86 -2.90
N ALA A 282 -6.53 -15.59 -3.38
CA ALA A 282 -7.47 -15.03 -4.35
C ALA A 282 -8.93 -15.34 -3.96
N GLY A 283 -9.84 -14.55 -4.50
CA GLY A 283 -11.27 -14.59 -4.24
C GLY A 283 -11.91 -13.28 -4.70
N THR A 284 -13.05 -12.91 -4.12
CA THR A 284 -13.45 -11.51 -4.24
C THR A 284 -12.36 -10.63 -3.64
N PRO A 285 -12.10 -9.41 -4.16
CA PRO A 285 -11.02 -8.56 -3.66
C PRO A 285 -11.03 -8.39 -2.14
N SER A 286 -12.23 -8.24 -1.54
CA SER A 286 -12.40 -8.12 -0.09
C SER A 286 -11.99 -9.38 0.67
N VAL A 287 -12.38 -10.57 0.21
CA VAL A 287 -12.07 -11.84 0.87
C VAL A 287 -10.58 -12.16 0.75
N ALA A 288 -10.01 -12.04 -0.45
CA ALA A 288 -8.59 -12.28 -0.67
C ALA A 288 -7.73 -11.34 0.19
N HIS A 289 -8.14 -10.09 0.30
CA HIS A 289 -7.43 -9.09 1.10
C HIS A 289 -7.59 -9.31 2.61
N ALA A 290 -8.79 -9.66 3.07
CA ALA A 290 -9.03 -9.95 4.48
C ALA A 290 -8.16 -11.11 4.98
N GLU A 291 -8.09 -12.21 4.22
CA GLU A 291 -7.22 -13.34 4.55
C GLU A 291 -5.74 -12.95 4.55
N ALA A 292 -5.33 -12.19 3.52
CA ALA A 292 -3.96 -11.68 3.44
C ALA A 292 -3.62 -10.73 4.61
N LEU A 293 -4.58 -9.92 5.09
CA LEU A 293 -4.40 -9.07 6.28
C LEU A 293 -4.26 -9.90 7.55
N VAL A 294 -5.10 -10.92 7.75
CA VAL A 294 -4.99 -11.83 8.90
C VAL A 294 -3.59 -12.44 8.93
N ARG A 295 -3.14 -12.98 7.81
CA ARG A 295 -1.80 -13.55 7.69
C ARG A 295 -0.69 -12.52 7.89
N SER A 296 -0.87 -11.31 7.39
CA SER A 296 0.07 -10.21 7.59
C SER A 296 0.18 -9.81 9.07
N VAL A 297 -0.93 -9.79 9.80
CA VAL A 297 -0.94 -9.52 11.24
C VAL A 297 -0.20 -10.61 12.01
N GLU A 298 -0.46 -11.89 11.71
CA GLU A 298 0.24 -13.01 12.36
C GLU A 298 1.76 -12.93 12.21
N THR A 299 2.23 -12.50 11.05
CA THR A 299 3.68 -12.47 10.74
C THR A 299 4.38 -11.17 11.12
N LYS A 300 3.65 -10.08 11.35
CA LYS A 300 4.22 -8.74 11.55
C LYS A 300 3.82 -8.05 12.86
N SER A 301 2.95 -8.68 13.66
CA SER A 301 2.50 -8.07 14.90
C SER A 301 3.57 -8.15 15.99
N ALA A 302 3.64 -7.09 16.79
CA ALA A 302 4.36 -7.07 18.05
C ALA A 302 3.34 -7.04 19.20
N SER A 303 3.58 -7.82 20.24
CA SER A 303 2.72 -7.84 21.43
C SER A 303 3.13 -6.74 22.39
N LEU A 304 2.14 -6.08 22.96
CA LEU A 304 2.32 -5.13 24.03
C LEU A 304 1.58 -5.70 25.26
N PRO A 305 2.29 -6.09 26.33
CA PRO A 305 1.66 -6.75 27.48
C PRO A 305 0.77 -5.82 28.29
N GLU A 306 1.12 -4.54 28.32
CA GLU A 306 0.38 -3.51 29.07
C GLU A 306 0.47 -2.14 28.36
N PRO A 307 -0.48 -1.22 28.62
CA PRO A 307 -0.41 0.13 28.06
C PRO A 307 0.83 0.89 28.57
N LEU A 308 1.43 1.66 27.66
CA LEU A 308 2.67 2.40 27.88
C LEU A 308 2.40 3.75 28.58
N ASP A 309 3.36 4.21 29.37
CA ASP A 309 3.43 5.58 29.87
C ASP A 309 3.76 6.57 28.78
N VAL A 310 4.69 6.19 27.91
CA VAL A 310 5.17 7.02 26.81
C VAL A 310 5.31 6.16 25.56
N LEU A 311 4.71 6.59 24.47
CA LEU A 311 4.88 5.99 23.14
C LEU A 311 5.60 6.94 22.19
N CYS A 312 6.80 6.56 21.74
CA CYS A 312 7.54 7.31 20.73
C CYS A 312 7.29 6.73 19.34
N ILE A 313 6.70 7.51 18.44
CA ILE A 313 6.39 7.10 17.06
C ILE A 313 7.31 7.82 16.08
N GLY A 314 8.12 7.07 15.36
CA GLY A 314 8.94 7.57 14.26
C GLY A 314 8.11 7.74 12.98
N ILE A 315 7.89 8.98 12.53
CA ILE A 315 7.17 9.25 11.28
C ILE A 315 8.16 9.27 10.12
N PRO A 316 7.99 8.41 9.10
CA PRO A 316 8.89 8.35 7.96
C PRO A 316 8.84 9.63 7.13
N ARG A 317 9.90 9.88 6.35
CA ARG A 317 9.97 11.07 5.46
C ARG A 317 9.06 10.97 4.26
N THR A 318 8.71 9.78 3.87
CA THR A 318 7.79 9.46 2.77
C THR A 318 6.70 8.57 3.31
N THR A 319 5.51 8.67 2.76
CA THR A 319 4.36 7.85 3.14
C THR A 319 3.76 7.21 1.91
N PRO A 320 3.01 6.10 2.04
CA PRO A 320 2.26 5.53 0.93
C PRO A 320 1.29 6.53 0.30
N PHE A 321 0.75 7.45 1.10
CA PHE A 321 -0.21 8.46 0.65
C PHE A 321 0.45 9.62 -0.09
N LEU A 322 1.70 9.95 0.25
CA LEU A 322 2.46 11.06 -0.33
C LEU A 322 3.91 10.61 -0.63
N PRO A 323 4.11 9.62 -1.49
CA PRO A 323 5.42 8.96 -1.66
C PRO A 323 6.52 9.88 -2.20
N ARG A 324 6.15 10.98 -2.83
CA ARG A 324 7.09 11.97 -3.39
C ARG A 324 7.17 13.25 -2.58
N GLU A 325 6.31 13.38 -1.60
CA GLU A 325 6.20 14.57 -0.80
C GLU A 325 6.63 14.28 0.62
N ARG A 326 7.35 15.22 1.21
CA ARG A 326 7.70 15.10 2.63
C ARG A 326 6.47 15.45 3.45
N PRO A 327 6.11 14.66 4.45
CA PRO A 327 5.03 15.02 5.34
C PRO A 327 5.25 16.42 5.92
N ASN A 328 4.24 17.26 5.82
CA ASN A 328 4.16 18.49 6.60
C ASN A 328 3.75 18.14 8.04
N ALA A 329 3.69 19.13 8.92
CA ALA A 329 3.34 18.89 10.32
C ALA A 329 1.97 18.21 10.49
N LEU A 330 0.96 18.61 9.71
CA LEU A 330 -0.39 18.05 9.78
C LEU A 330 -0.40 16.60 9.30
N THR A 331 0.20 16.32 8.15
CA THR A 331 0.29 14.95 7.62
C THR A 331 1.08 14.05 8.56
N ALA A 332 2.17 14.55 9.17
CA ALA A 332 2.92 13.76 10.15
C ALA A 332 2.09 13.46 11.40
N THR A 333 1.29 14.41 11.87
CA THR A 333 0.38 14.19 13.00
C THR A 333 -0.71 13.19 12.64
N THR A 334 -1.32 13.28 11.46
CA THR A 334 -2.31 12.32 10.97
C THR A 334 -1.73 10.91 10.90
N LEU A 335 -0.50 10.75 10.40
CA LEU A 335 0.15 9.45 10.34
C LEU A 335 0.47 8.88 11.74
N GLY A 336 0.90 9.72 12.65
CA GLY A 336 1.20 9.28 14.02
C GLY A 336 -0.05 8.98 14.84
N LEU A 337 -0.95 9.93 14.95
CA LEU A 337 -2.13 9.82 15.81
C LEU A 337 -3.28 9.06 15.12
N GLY A 338 -3.49 9.26 13.83
CA GLY A 338 -4.55 8.59 13.08
C GLY A 338 -4.17 7.16 12.70
N HIS A 339 -3.09 6.97 11.92
CA HIS A 339 -2.75 5.65 11.39
C HIS A 339 -2.01 4.77 12.39
N ALA A 340 -0.92 5.23 12.99
CA ALA A 340 -0.10 4.37 13.85
C ALA A 340 -0.87 3.89 15.09
N LEU A 341 -1.69 4.73 15.71
CA LEU A 341 -2.49 4.34 16.87
C LEU A 341 -3.66 3.41 16.50
N ARG A 342 -4.15 3.44 15.27
CA ARG A 342 -5.21 2.53 14.79
C ARG A 342 -4.70 1.12 14.46
N LEU A 343 -3.41 0.92 14.32
CA LEU A 343 -2.83 -0.39 14.10
C LEU A 343 -2.88 -1.29 15.34
N TRP A 344 -3.27 -0.74 16.51
CA TRP A 344 -3.40 -1.50 17.74
C TRP A 344 -4.80 -2.08 17.86
N ARG A 345 -4.85 -3.39 18.09
CA ARG A 345 -6.10 -4.14 18.23
C ARG A 345 -6.59 -4.06 19.66
N ASN A 346 -7.89 -3.78 19.85
CA ASN A 346 -8.62 -3.93 21.10
C ASN A 346 -8.27 -2.99 22.28
N ALA A 347 -7.19 -2.22 22.21
CA ALA A 347 -6.83 -1.29 23.27
C ALA A 347 -5.99 -0.13 22.74
N PHE A 348 -6.03 0.98 23.40
CA PHE A 348 -5.13 2.09 23.14
C PHE A 348 -3.74 1.74 23.68
N PRO A 349 -2.65 1.92 22.92
CA PRO A 349 -1.33 1.51 23.36
C PRO A 349 -0.74 2.36 24.49
N VAL A 350 -1.36 3.49 24.80
CA VAL A 350 -0.93 4.43 25.83
C VAL A 350 -2.00 4.52 26.91
N ARG A 351 -1.61 4.44 28.17
CA ARG A 351 -2.53 4.57 29.29
C ARG A 351 -3.16 5.97 29.36
N GLU A 352 -4.24 6.11 30.09
CA GLU A 352 -4.85 7.42 30.36
C GLU A 352 -3.84 8.35 31.06
N GLY A 353 -3.73 9.59 30.57
CA GLY A 353 -2.73 10.53 31.03
C GLY A 353 -1.30 10.30 30.51
N GLY A 354 -1.07 9.25 29.73
CA GLY A 354 0.24 8.98 29.11
C GLY A 354 0.56 9.92 27.96
N THR A 355 1.78 9.82 27.43
CA THR A 355 2.34 10.77 26.46
C THR A 355 2.64 10.10 25.12
N VAL A 356 2.23 10.71 24.01
CA VAL A 356 2.62 10.30 22.66
C VAL A 356 3.63 11.30 22.08
N VAL A 357 4.81 10.81 21.73
CA VAL A 357 5.90 11.61 21.13
C VAL A 357 6.04 11.28 19.65
N LEU A 358 5.80 12.26 18.79
CA LEU A 358 5.97 12.10 17.34
C LEU A 358 7.36 12.57 16.90
N VAL A 359 8.18 11.65 16.41
CA VAL A 359 9.54 11.94 15.97
C VAL A 359 9.56 12.18 14.46
N ASN A 360 9.51 13.45 14.06
CA ASN A 360 9.60 13.91 12.68
C ASN A 360 10.21 15.31 12.64
N PRO A 361 10.94 15.70 11.58
CA PRO A 361 11.42 17.09 11.44
C PRO A 361 10.34 18.16 11.43
N LEU A 362 9.06 17.80 11.30
CA LEU A 362 7.87 18.66 11.33
C LEU A 362 8.06 20.00 10.58
N ARG A 363 8.59 19.93 9.37
CA ARG A 363 8.90 21.11 8.58
C ARG A 363 7.63 21.83 8.17
N ARG A 364 7.54 23.14 8.42
CA ARG A 364 6.46 24.02 7.98
C ARG A 364 6.56 24.37 6.47
N ARG A 365 6.84 23.36 5.63
CA ARG A 365 6.96 23.55 4.17
C ARG A 365 5.87 22.79 3.48
N PHE A 366 5.04 23.50 2.76
CA PHE A 366 3.96 23.01 1.92
C PHE A 366 4.41 23.24 0.47
N GLN A 367 5.22 22.33 -0.05
CA GLN A 367 5.97 22.56 -1.31
C GLN A 367 5.19 22.17 -2.55
N HIS A 368 4.12 21.40 -2.41
CA HIS A 368 3.34 20.91 -3.54
C HIS A 368 1.96 21.59 -3.58
N PRO A 369 1.38 21.86 -4.77
CA PRO A 369 0.02 22.42 -4.88
C PRO A 369 -1.03 21.65 -4.09
N THR A 370 -0.96 20.31 -4.05
CA THR A 370 -1.87 19.46 -3.26
C THR A 370 -1.79 19.71 -1.75
N GLN A 371 -0.73 20.34 -1.27
CA GLN A 371 -0.54 20.68 0.15
C GLN A 371 -1.04 22.09 0.51
N GLN A 372 -1.52 22.87 -0.44
CA GLN A 372 -2.02 24.22 -0.17
C GLN A 372 -3.20 24.25 0.82
N PRO A 373 -4.18 23.35 0.78
CA PRO A 373 -5.24 23.29 1.80
C PRO A 373 -4.68 23.12 3.21
N TYR A 374 -3.67 22.29 3.38
CA TYR A 374 -2.99 22.12 4.69
C TYR A 374 -2.27 23.37 5.14
N ARG A 375 -1.68 24.12 4.22
CA ARG A 375 -1.04 25.40 4.52
C ARG A 375 -2.06 26.40 5.04
N THR A 376 -3.20 26.53 4.38
CA THR A 376 -4.28 27.43 4.76
C THR A 376 -4.81 27.06 6.14
N PHE A 377 -5.10 25.79 6.36
CA PHE A 377 -5.54 25.29 7.66
C PHE A 377 -4.50 25.58 8.76
N PHE A 378 -3.23 25.27 8.52
CA PHE A 378 -2.15 25.51 9.48
C PHE A 378 -1.96 26.99 9.81
N GLN A 379 -2.21 27.88 8.86
CA GLN A 379 -2.17 29.33 9.10
C GLN A 379 -3.38 29.80 9.91
N ALA A 380 -4.57 29.28 9.61
CA ALA A 380 -5.81 29.63 10.29
C ALA A 380 -5.86 29.12 11.74
N THR A 381 -5.30 27.95 12.03
CA THR A 381 -5.31 27.37 13.38
C THR A 381 -4.19 27.87 14.28
N ARG A 382 -3.31 28.73 13.78
CA ARG A 382 -2.19 29.30 14.52
C ARG A 382 -2.53 30.61 15.24
N ALA A 383 -3.66 31.19 14.92
CA ALA A 383 -4.18 32.38 15.60
C ALA A 383 -4.86 31.97 16.91
#